data_64d65dea87912d35ff75acd89351ea27
#
_entry.id   64d65dea87912d35ff75acd89351ea27
#
_cell.length_a   1.000
_cell.length_b   1.000
_cell.length_c   1.000
_cell.angle_alpha   90.00
_cell.angle_beta   90.00
_cell.angle_gamma   90.00
#
_symmetry.space_group_name_H-M   'P 1'
#
loop_
_entity.id
_entity.type
_entity.pdbx_description
1 polymer ?
#
loop_
_entity_poly.entity_id
_entity_poly.type
_entity_poly.pdbx_seq_one_letter_code
_entity_poly.pdbx_strand_id
1 'polypeptide(L)'
;MSKTDSLHYQLCELGGKYLKSRKNAEPWRTPNKYVAVELIAATAEKPDVWATNGHDTSIIEVKTSHSDFLADQKKRVRIIAAEAADLQLGNFRYYLCPEGIIKEEELPENWGLLVWDGKKIRKVRSATYVKNSAAMELTMMTSILSRIAKPQVFNFRKK
;
A
#
# COMPACT_ATOMS: atom_id res chain seq x y z
N MET A 1 -17.00 -17.15 -3.67
CA MET A 1 -15.71 -16.45 -3.95
C MET A 1 -15.03 -17.12 -5.15
N SER A 2 -14.66 -16.36 -6.16
CA SER A 2 -13.92 -16.87 -7.31
C SER A 2 -12.47 -17.23 -6.92
N LYS A 3 -11.77 -18.03 -7.76
CA LYS A 3 -10.33 -18.29 -7.54
C LYS A 3 -9.50 -17.01 -7.58
N THR A 4 -9.87 -16.05 -8.41
CA THR A 4 -9.21 -14.75 -8.55
C THR A 4 -9.39 -13.91 -7.29
N ASP A 5 -10.60 -13.89 -6.72
CA ASP A 5 -10.86 -13.17 -5.46
C ASP A 5 -10.06 -13.78 -4.31
N SER A 6 -10.00 -15.13 -4.25
CA SER A 6 -9.20 -15.83 -3.23
C SER A 6 -7.70 -15.51 -3.35
N LEU A 7 -7.17 -15.44 -4.56
CA LEU A 7 -5.78 -15.07 -4.81
C LEU A 7 -5.52 -13.60 -4.46
N HIS A 8 -6.44 -12.71 -4.80
CA HIS A 8 -6.34 -11.30 -4.44
C HIS A 8 -6.19 -11.13 -2.92
N TYR A 9 -7.09 -11.72 -2.13
CA TYR A 9 -7.02 -11.64 -0.67
C TYR A 9 -5.75 -12.27 -0.10
N GLN A 10 -5.33 -13.40 -0.63
CA GLN A 10 -4.07 -14.03 -0.24
C GLN A 10 -2.88 -13.10 -0.48
N LEU A 11 -2.82 -12.44 -1.62
CA LEU A 11 -1.73 -11.50 -1.95
C LEU A 11 -1.78 -10.22 -1.13
N CYS A 12 -2.97 -9.72 -0.78
CA CYS A 12 -3.12 -8.62 0.17
C CYS A 12 -2.49 -8.97 1.53
N GLU A 13 -2.78 -10.15 2.05
CA GLU A 13 -2.23 -10.63 3.32
C GLU A 13 -0.71 -10.82 3.26
N LEU A 14 -0.22 -11.45 2.20
CA LEU A 14 1.22 -11.63 1.98
C LEU A 14 1.95 -10.29 1.78
N GLY A 15 1.34 -9.35 1.07
CA GLY A 15 1.84 -8.00 0.88
C GLY A 15 1.96 -7.25 2.22
N GLY A 16 0.97 -7.40 3.10
CA GLY A 16 1.01 -6.86 4.44
C GLY A 16 2.17 -7.40 5.26
N LYS A 17 2.37 -8.71 5.25
CA LYS A 17 3.50 -9.37 5.92
C LYS A 17 4.84 -8.94 5.32
N TYR A 18 4.90 -8.77 4.00
CA TYR A 18 6.09 -8.28 3.32
C TYR A 18 6.49 -6.88 3.80
N LEU A 19 5.55 -5.94 3.84
CA LEU A 19 5.80 -4.57 4.29
C LEU A 19 6.16 -4.49 5.79
N LYS A 20 5.64 -5.41 6.60
CA LYS A 20 5.93 -5.46 8.04
C LYS A 20 7.32 -6.03 8.34
N SER A 21 7.85 -6.87 7.49
CA SER A 21 9.12 -7.57 7.72
C SER A 21 10.31 -6.61 7.65
N ARG A 22 11.11 -6.58 8.70
CA ARG A 22 12.32 -5.74 8.79
C ARG A 22 13.33 -6.06 7.69
N LYS A 23 13.46 -7.33 7.30
CA LYS A 23 14.40 -7.76 6.25
C LYS A 23 14.05 -7.23 4.85
N ASN A 24 12.80 -6.81 4.63
CA ASN A 24 12.35 -6.25 3.36
C ASN A 24 12.42 -4.72 3.32
N ALA A 25 12.74 -4.07 4.45
CA ALA A 25 12.93 -2.63 4.50
C ALA A 25 14.20 -2.24 3.72
N GLU A 26 14.15 -1.10 3.05
CA GLU A 26 15.35 -0.51 2.45
C GLU A 26 16.36 -0.20 3.56
N PRO A 27 17.69 -0.41 3.31
CA PRO A 27 18.72 -0.23 4.36
C PRO A 27 18.74 1.16 5.00
N TRP A 28 18.33 2.17 4.25
CA TRP A 28 18.32 3.58 4.66
C TRP A 28 16.99 4.01 5.29
N ARG A 29 16.02 3.10 5.41
CA ARG A 29 14.67 3.42 5.84
C ARG A 29 14.31 2.68 7.12
N THR A 30 13.62 3.39 8.04
CA THR A 30 13.05 2.74 9.23
C THR A 30 11.99 1.71 8.82
N PRO A 31 12.03 0.48 9.35
CA PRO A 31 11.01 -0.53 9.06
C PRO A 31 9.60 -0.08 9.46
N ASN A 32 8.59 -0.53 8.71
CA ASN A 32 7.20 -0.25 9.03
C ASN A 32 6.80 -0.86 10.39
N LYS A 33 6.07 -0.08 11.18
CA LYS A 33 5.54 -0.47 12.49
C LYS A 33 4.11 -0.99 12.41
N TYR A 34 3.29 -0.30 11.64
CA TYR A 34 1.86 -0.58 11.52
C TYR A 34 1.51 -0.84 10.07
N VAL A 35 0.74 -1.90 9.85
CA VAL A 35 0.28 -2.32 8.52
C VAL A 35 -1.21 -2.60 8.61
N ALA A 36 -1.98 -2.05 7.70
CA ALA A 36 -3.40 -2.33 7.54
C ALA A 36 -3.64 -2.99 6.18
N VAL A 37 -4.34 -4.11 6.21
CA VAL A 37 -4.76 -4.84 5.01
C VAL A 37 -6.23 -4.60 4.79
N GLU A 38 -6.60 -4.19 3.58
CA GLU A 38 -7.99 -3.93 3.15
C GLU A 38 -8.75 -2.94 4.04
N LEU A 39 -8.05 -1.95 4.58
CA LEU A 39 -8.66 -0.89 5.36
C LEU A 39 -9.40 0.08 4.43
N ILE A 40 -10.71 0.17 4.59
CA ILE A 40 -11.52 1.20 3.95
C ILE A 40 -11.67 2.38 4.89
N ALA A 41 -11.20 3.53 4.47
CA ALA A 41 -11.29 4.80 5.19
C ALA A 41 -11.92 5.87 4.29
N ALA A 42 -12.23 7.04 4.85
CA ALA A 42 -12.81 8.16 4.11
C ALA A 42 -11.73 8.90 3.28
N THR A 43 -11.07 8.19 2.42
CA THR A 43 -10.02 8.67 1.51
C THR A 43 -10.42 8.44 0.05
N ALA A 44 -9.92 9.26 -0.86
CA ALA A 44 -10.18 9.10 -2.30
C ALA A 44 -9.54 7.81 -2.83
N GLU A 45 -8.36 7.50 -2.36
CA GLU A 45 -7.62 6.28 -2.69
C GLU A 45 -7.86 5.22 -1.61
N LYS A 46 -8.08 3.97 -2.03
CA LYS A 46 -8.33 2.84 -1.14
C LYS A 46 -7.34 1.72 -1.44
N PRO A 47 -6.11 1.81 -0.90
CA PRO A 47 -5.08 0.82 -1.18
C PRO A 47 -5.43 -0.54 -0.56
N ASP A 48 -5.01 -1.61 -1.20
CA ASP A 48 -5.16 -2.97 -0.66
C ASP A 48 -4.32 -3.18 0.60
N VAL A 49 -3.14 -2.57 0.65
CA VAL A 49 -2.29 -2.57 1.84
C VAL A 49 -1.75 -1.15 2.07
N TRP A 50 -1.79 -0.73 3.32
CA TRP A 50 -1.22 0.53 3.79
C TRP A 50 -0.30 0.27 4.97
N ALA A 51 0.85 0.94 5.01
CA ALA A 51 1.81 0.77 6.09
C ALA A 51 2.50 2.08 6.45
N THR A 52 2.93 2.19 7.70
CA THR A 52 3.71 3.33 8.18
C THR A 52 4.80 2.92 9.18
N ASN A 53 5.89 3.66 9.16
CA ASN A 53 6.93 3.61 10.19
C ASN A 53 6.87 4.82 11.14
N GLY A 54 5.90 5.72 10.96
CA GLY A 54 5.75 6.96 11.71
C GLY A 54 6.41 8.18 11.05
N HIS A 55 7.22 7.98 10.03
CA HIS A 55 7.89 9.04 9.26
C HIS A 55 7.39 9.13 7.82
N ASP A 56 7.16 7.99 7.23
CA ASP A 56 6.62 7.85 5.89
C ASP A 56 5.66 6.68 5.80
N THR A 57 5.01 6.55 4.65
CA THR A 57 4.01 5.53 4.39
C THR A 57 4.31 4.78 3.10
N SER A 58 3.80 3.55 3.04
CA SER A 58 3.84 2.71 1.83
C SER A 58 2.47 2.17 1.54
N ILE A 59 2.16 2.01 0.25
CA ILE A 59 0.96 1.29 -0.19
C ILE A 59 1.31 0.18 -1.16
N ILE A 60 0.45 -0.84 -1.18
CA ILE A 60 0.44 -1.87 -2.20
C ILE A 60 -0.95 -1.91 -2.83
N GLU A 61 -0.97 -1.97 -4.16
CA GLU A 61 -2.13 -2.33 -4.98
C GLU A 61 -1.88 -3.73 -5.55
N VAL A 62 -2.75 -4.65 -5.24
CA VAL A 62 -2.68 -6.03 -5.72
C VAL A 62 -3.41 -6.16 -7.04
N LYS A 63 -2.76 -6.78 -8.03
CA LYS A 63 -3.35 -7.09 -9.34
C LYS A 63 -3.17 -8.57 -9.64
N THR A 64 -4.25 -9.25 -9.94
CA THR A 64 -4.25 -10.68 -10.26
C THR A 64 -4.34 -10.94 -11.76
N SER A 65 -4.57 -9.91 -12.57
CA SER A 65 -4.56 -9.98 -14.03
C SER A 65 -3.99 -8.71 -14.65
N HIS A 66 -3.48 -8.82 -15.87
CA HIS A 66 -2.99 -7.66 -16.63
C HIS A 66 -4.12 -6.68 -16.96
N SER A 67 -5.33 -7.19 -17.23
CA SER A 67 -6.49 -6.34 -17.49
C SER A 67 -6.89 -5.50 -16.27
N ASP A 68 -6.79 -6.04 -15.06
CA ASP A 68 -7.02 -5.29 -13.82
C ASP A 68 -5.99 -4.19 -13.63
N PHE A 69 -4.73 -4.49 -13.95
CA PHE A 69 -3.68 -3.48 -13.93
C PHE A 69 -3.96 -2.33 -14.91
N LEU A 70 -4.33 -2.65 -16.16
CA LEU A 70 -4.66 -1.64 -17.15
C LEU A 70 -5.89 -0.80 -16.75
N ALA A 71 -6.90 -1.43 -16.17
CA ALA A 71 -8.09 -0.74 -15.65
C ALA A 71 -7.73 0.23 -14.51
N ASP A 72 -6.79 -0.16 -13.65
CA ASP A 72 -6.32 0.68 -12.54
C ASP A 72 -5.66 1.97 -13.04
N GLN A 73 -4.90 1.91 -14.13
CA GLN A 73 -4.27 3.09 -14.72
C GLN A 73 -5.28 4.15 -15.20
N LYS A 74 -6.51 3.73 -15.51
CA LYS A 74 -7.59 4.61 -15.99
C LYS A 74 -8.42 5.18 -14.84
N LYS A 75 -8.22 4.76 -13.60
CA LYS A 75 -8.97 5.29 -12.46
C LYS A 75 -8.70 6.78 -12.30
N ARG A 76 -9.78 7.55 -12.03
CA ARG A 76 -9.67 8.99 -11.81
C ARG A 76 -8.65 9.36 -10.73
N VAL A 77 -8.57 8.59 -9.65
CA VAL A 77 -7.59 8.83 -8.58
C VAL A 77 -6.15 8.74 -9.08
N ARG A 78 -5.85 7.83 -10.03
CA ARG A 78 -4.50 7.73 -10.63
C ARG A 78 -4.17 8.93 -11.51
N ILE A 79 -5.14 9.40 -12.30
CA ILE A 79 -4.99 10.58 -13.16
C ILE A 79 -4.77 11.83 -12.30
N ILE A 80 -5.60 12.04 -11.29
CA ILE A 80 -5.48 13.16 -10.36
C ILE A 80 -4.16 13.12 -9.60
N ALA A 81 -3.76 11.96 -9.10
CA ALA A 81 -2.51 11.79 -8.36
C ALA A 81 -1.27 12.10 -9.22
N ALA A 82 -1.32 11.81 -10.52
CA ALA A 82 -0.24 12.16 -11.45
C ALA A 82 -0.10 13.68 -11.62
N GLU A 83 -1.22 14.43 -11.53
CA GLU A 83 -1.25 15.89 -11.66
C GLU A 83 -1.06 16.61 -10.32
N ALA A 84 -1.51 16.00 -9.22
CA ALA A 84 -1.50 16.60 -7.88
C ALA A 84 -1.09 15.56 -6.83
N ALA A 85 0.20 15.50 -6.53
CA ALA A 85 0.79 14.55 -5.56
C ALA A 85 0.13 14.63 -4.17
N ASP A 86 -0.43 15.77 -3.79
CA ASP A 86 -1.09 16.00 -2.50
C ASP A 86 -2.43 15.25 -2.35
N LEU A 87 -2.89 14.55 -3.39
CA LEU A 87 -4.15 13.80 -3.37
C LEU A 87 -3.94 12.29 -3.31
N GLN A 88 -2.72 11.81 -3.10
CA GLN A 88 -2.39 10.39 -3.05
C GLN A 88 -1.94 9.92 -1.67
N LEU A 89 -2.20 8.65 -1.37
CA LEU A 89 -1.65 7.92 -0.24
C LEU A 89 -0.30 7.29 -0.60
N GLY A 90 0.56 7.15 0.40
CA GLY A 90 1.83 6.44 0.26
C GLY A 90 2.94 7.27 -0.36
N ASN A 91 4.03 7.44 0.40
CA ASN A 91 5.28 7.98 -0.12
C ASN A 91 5.99 6.96 -1.03
N PHE A 92 5.78 5.67 -0.77
CA PHE A 92 6.30 4.56 -1.56
C PHE A 92 5.14 3.70 -2.04
N ARG A 93 4.98 3.58 -3.34
CA ARG A 93 3.80 2.99 -3.96
C ARG A 93 4.19 1.78 -4.78
N TYR A 94 3.59 0.63 -4.50
CA TYR A 94 3.92 -0.64 -5.15
C TYR A 94 2.70 -1.29 -5.78
N TYR A 95 2.92 -1.92 -6.94
CA TYR A 95 2.05 -3.00 -7.40
C TYR A 95 2.60 -4.33 -6.91
N LEU A 96 1.70 -5.24 -6.54
CA LEU A 96 1.99 -6.63 -6.24
C LEU A 96 1.16 -7.52 -7.15
N CYS A 97 1.81 -8.42 -7.86
CA CYS A 97 1.14 -9.34 -8.76
C CYS A 97 1.84 -10.70 -8.79
N PRO A 98 1.14 -11.75 -9.27
CA PRO A 98 1.81 -12.99 -9.67
C PRO A 98 2.82 -12.75 -10.78
N GLU A 99 3.82 -13.61 -10.87
CA GLU A 99 4.86 -13.50 -11.88
C GLU A 99 4.27 -13.47 -13.30
N GLY A 100 4.78 -12.58 -14.15
CA GLY A 100 4.37 -12.45 -15.54
C GLY A 100 3.14 -11.57 -15.80
N ILE A 101 2.48 -11.04 -14.76
CA ILE A 101 1.25 -10.22 -14.94
C ILE A 101 1.58 -8.79 -15.35
N ILE A 102 2.55 -8.16 -14.69
CA ILE A 102 2.98 -6.78 -14.98
C ILE A 102 4.45 -6.81 -15.36
N LYS A 103 4.79 -6.18 -16.47
CA LYS A 103 6.18 -5.95 -16.87
C LYS A 103 6.70 -4.68 -16.25
N GLU A 104 7.98 -4.65 -15.92
CA GLU A 104 8.61 -3.48 -15.31
C GLU A 104 8.45 -2.22 -16.17
N GLU A 105 8.54 -2.37 -17.49
CA GLU A 105 8.41 -1.27 -18.45
C GLU A 105 7.01 -0.64 -18.50
N GLU A 106 6.00 -1.37 -18.02
CA GLU A 106 4.61 -0.88 -17.97
C GLU A 106 4.30 -0.03 -16.75
N LEU A 107 5.20 -0.03 -15.74
CA LEU A 107 4.95 0.66 -14.49
C LEU A 107 4.90 2.18 -14.68
N PRO A 108 3.95 2.87 -14.03
CA PRO A 108 4.00 4.31 -13.94
C PRO A 108 5.28 4.77 -13.25
N GLU A 109 5.67 5.99 -13.54
CA GLU A 109 6.80 6.63 -12.88
C GLU A 109 6.67 6.58 -11.35
N ASN A 110 7.76 6.35 -10.66
CA ASN A 110 7.89 6.26 -9.21
C ASN A 110 7.26 5.02 -8.54
N TRP A 111 6.48 4.23 -9.25
CA TRP A 111 5.95 2.99 -8.71
C TRP A 111 7.00 1.89 -8.68
N GLY A 112 6.99 1.10 -7.61
CA GLY A 112 7.75 -0.15 -7.51
C GLY A 112 6.93 -1.36 -7.91
N LEU A 113 7.59 -2.48 -8.06
CA LEU A 113 6.98 -3.76 -8.42
C LEU A 113 7.45 -4.86 -7.48
N LEU A 114 6.47 -5.51 -6.87
CA LEU A 114 6.60 -6.72 -6.09
C LEU A 114 5.96 -7.87 -6.88
N VAL A 115 6.62 -9.00 -6.93
CA VAL A 115 6.16 -10.18 -7.67
C VAL A 115 6.14 -11.39 -6.75
N TRP A 116 5.03 -12.12 -6.79
CA TRP A 116 4.86 -13.39 -6.09
C TRP A 116 5.11 -14.54 -7.06
N ASP A 117 6.08 -15.40 -6.71
CA ASP A 117 6.49 -16.55 -7.52
C ASP A 117 5.75 -17.86 -7.17
N GLY A 118 4.73 -17.77 -6.34
CA GLY A 118 4.01 -18.93 -5.81
C GLY A 118 4.47 -19.37 -4.42
N LYS A 119 5.60 -18.87 -3.94
CA LYS A 119 6.17 -19.18 -2.62
C LYS A 119 6.49 -17.95 -1.81
N LYS A 120 7.14 -16.97 -2.44
CA LYS A 120 7.59 -15.74 -1.79
C LYS A 120 7.40 -14.52 -2.69
N ILE A 121 7.40 -13.35 -2.07
CA ILE A 121 7.42 -12.07 -2.76
C ILE A 121 8.86 -11.63 -2.93
N ARG A 122 9.21 -11.21 -4.15
CA ARG A 122 10.48 -10.55 -4.45
C ARG A 122 10.24 -9.15 -5.02
N LYS A 123 11.13 -8.25 -4.73
CA LYS A 123 11.09 -6.89 -5.25
C LYS A 123 11.83 -6.84 -6.58
N VAL A 124 11.11 -6.50 -7.65
CA VAL A 124 11.66 -6.33 -9.00
C VAL A 124 12.17 -4.90 -9.18
N ARG A 125 11.39 -3.92 -8.71
CA ARG A 125 11.77 -2.51 -8.76
C ARG A 125 11.38 -1.82 -7.46
N SER A 126 12.29 -1.05 -6.87
CA SER A 126 11.99 -0.21 -5.71
C SER A 126 11.12 0.98 -6.12
N ALA A 127 10.17 1.34 -5.28
CA ALA A 127 9.42 2.57 -5.44
C ALA A 127 10.32 3.77 -5.13
N THR A 128 10.08 4.87 -5.82
CA THR A 128 10.72 6.16 -5.54
C THR A 128 9.84 6.97 -4.60
N TYR A 129 10.44 7.69 -3.66
CA TYR A 129 9.70 8.56 -2.75
C TYR A 129 8.91 9.61 -3.53
N VAL A 130 7.64 9.78 -3.17
CA VAL A 130 6.76 10.84 -3.68
C VAL A 130 6.06 11.53 -2.53
N LYS A 131 5.63 12.75 -2.74
CA LYS A 131 4.76 13.46 -1.79
C LYS A 131 3.41 12.74 -1.67
N ASN A 132 2.85 12.81 -0.48
CA ASN A 132 1.53 12.26 -0.18
C ASN A 132 0.63 13.33 0.45
N SER A 133 -0.66 13.00 0.59
CA SER A 133 -1.60 13.81 1.33
C SER A 133 -1.49 13.52 2.83
N ALA A 134 -0.88 14.42 3.59
CA ALA A 134 -0.81 14.28 5.05
C ALA A 134 -2.20 14.15 5.68
N ALA A 135 -3.20 14.84 5.16
CA ALA A 135 -4.59 14.74 5.62
C ALA A 135 -5.17 13.34 5.38
N MET A 136 -4.93 12.74 4.21
CA MET A 136 -5.39 11.38 3.90
C MET A 136 -4.65 10.33 4.76
N GLU A 137 -3.36 10.49 5.00
CA GLU A 137 -2.58 9.61 5.88
C GLU A 137 -3.10 9.68 7.33
N LEU A 138 -3.42 10.88 7.81
CA LEU A 138 -4.03 11.08 9.13
C LEU A 138 -5.40 10.39 9.20
N THR A 139 -6.19 10.45 8.15
CA THR A 139 -7.49 9.75 8.05
C THR A 139 -7.30 8.24 8.16
N MET A 140 -6.28 7.66 7.50
CA MET A 140 -5.95 6.24 7.63
C MET A 140 -5.60 5.87 9.08
N MET A 141 -4.73 6.61 9.73
CA MET A 141 -4.35 6.38 11.13
C MET A 141 -5.54 6.51 12.08
N THR A 142 -6.35 7.54 11.90
CA THR A 142 -7.57 7.76 12.71
C THR A 142 -8.56 6.62 12.52
N SER A 143 -8.70 6.12 11.29
CA SER A 143 -9.58 4.99 10.98
C SER A 143 -9.12 3.71 11.69
N ILE A 144 -7.82 3.44 11.75
CA ILE A 144 -7.26 2.32 12.51
C ILE A 144 -7.54 2.52 14.00
N LEU A 145 -7.20 3.69 14.55
CA LEU A 145 -7.34 3.97 15.97
C LEU A 145 -8.80 3.84 16.44
N SER A 146 -9.76 4.32 15.65
CA SER A 146 -11.18 4.24 15.99
C SER A 146 -11.75 2.81 15.99
N ARG A 147 -11.06 1.86 15.34
CA ARG A 147 -11.44 0.44 15.36
C ARG A 147 -10.88 -0.32 16.57
N ILE A 148 -9.82 0.19 17.18
CA ILE A 148 -9.17 -0.45 18.32
C ILE A 148 -9.46 0.25 19.64
N ALA A 149 -9.89 1.51 19.61
CA ALA A 149 -10.21 2.30 20.79
C ALA A 149 -11.40 3.21 20.52
N LYS A 150 -12.26 3.41 21.53
CA LYS A 150 -13.33 4.40 21.47
C LYS A 150 -12.72 5.81 21.51
N PRO A 151 -13.37 6.83 20.91
CA PRO A 151 -12.95 8.20 21.05
C PRO A 151 -12.82 8.60 22.53
N GLN A 152 -11.66 9.04 22.93
CA GLN A 152 -11.33 9.33 24.32
C GLN A 152 -10.08 10.19 24.45
N VAL A 153 -9.85 10.68 25.66
CA VAL A 153 -8.58 11.30 26.04
C VAL A 153 -7.62 10.21 26.53
N PHE A 154 -6.50 10.08 25.86
CA PHE A 154 -5.42 9.20 26.30
C PHE A 154 -4.48 9.95 27.23
N ASN A 155 -4.44 9.57 28.51
CA ASN A 155 -3.56 10.19 29.49
C ASN A 155 -2.35 9.27 29.77
N PHE A 156 -1.22 9.59 29.19
CA PHE A 156 0.02 8.79 29.30
C PHE A 156 0.87 9.11 30.55
N ARG A 157 0.42 10.03 31.42
CA ARG A 157 1.09 10.29 32.70
C ARG A 157 0.79 9.23 33.77
N LYS A 158 -0.33 8.55 33.62
CA LYS A 158 -0.69 7.42 34.50
C LYS A 158 -0.36 6.13 33.78
N LYS A 159 0.75 5.53 34.12
CA LYS A 159 1.06 4.15 33.78
C LYS A 159 0.52 3.23 34.85
#